data_7ee39c6d7db99c7f04d176808f0b8b05
#
_entry.id   7ee39c6d7db99c7f04d176808f0b8b05
#
_cell.length_a   1.000
_cell.length_b   1.000
_cell.length_c   1.000
_cell.angle_alpha   90.00
_cell.angle_beta   90.00
_cell.angle_gamma   90.00
#
_symmetry.space_group_name_H-M   'P 1'
#
loop_
_entity.id
_entity.type
_entity.pdbx_description
1 polymer ?
#
loop_
_entity_poly.entity_id
_entity_poly.type
_entity_poly.pdbx_seq_one_letter_code
_entity_poly.pdbx_strand_id
1 'polypeptide(L)'
;MSSNLSSDTQGAASRPVTPLGRGLSKMIPLVLGLAVLAVLAMVLPGPLYRLGAVGLGTAFRLIRYGAYGGMAAVALGVLALLLCAVAKASVRPVALALLAIVLGAVAWGVPYLWLKKAESVPAIHDITTDTRNPPQFLPDVMALRTAAHAVNSTVYGGPKVAALQHQAYPDIQPMMFQQPPATVFAAALNTVKHMGWTLDSAHPHTGIIEASSTTLWFGFTDDVVIRIEAQPDGTRLDIRSESRIGESDVGRNANRIRRFRAMLDRKLGLPVPKAP
;
A
#
# COMPACT_ATOMS: atom_id res chain seq x y z
N MET A 1 76.36 -2.83 -35.54
CA MET A 1 75.84 -2.37 -34.24
C MET A 1 74.35 -2.52 -34.27
N SER A 2 73.90 -3.64 -33.76
CA SER A 2 72.44 -3.98 -33.68
C SER A 2 72.06 -3.97 -32.20
N SER A 3 71.26 -2.99 -31.80
CA SER A 3 70.71 -2.89 -30.45
C SER A 3 69.36 -3.62 -30.37
N ASN A 4 69.38 -4.77 -29.69
CA ASN A 4 68.17 -5.47 -29.29
C ASN A 4 67.40 -4.65 -28.25
N LEU A 5 66.22 -4.18 -28.60
CA LEU A 5 65.19 -3.72 -27.66
C LEU A 5 64.33 -4.90 -27.34
N SER A 6 64.63 -5.59 -26.24
CA SER A 6 63.74 -6.57 -25.59
C SER A 6 62.62 -5.82 -24.85
N SER A 7 61.40 -5.86 -25.36
CA SER A 7 60.21 -5.38 -24.72
C SER A 7 59.78 -6.38 -23.59
N ASP A 8 60.12 -6.04 -22.37
CA ASP A 8 59.56 -6.72 -21.17
C ASP A 8 58.09 -6.38 -21.00
N THR A 9 57.23 -7.17 -21.62
CA THR A 9 55.82 -7.28 -21.23
C THR A 9 55.75 -8.19 -19.98
N GLN A 10 55.97 -7.62 -18.79
CA GLN A 10 55.65 -8.31 -17.55
C GLN A 10 54.11 -8.46 -17.49
N GLY A 11 53.62 -9.65 -17.83
CA GLY A 11 52.25 -10.07 -17.59
C GLY A 11 51.94 -9.98 -16.08
N ALA A 12 50.93 -9.22 -15.73
CA ALA A 12 50.39 -9.13 -14.40
C ALA A 12 49.99 -10.53 -13.93
N ALA A 13 50.85 -11.15 -13.11
CA ALA A 13 50.61 -12.46 -12.52
C ALA A 13 49.33 -12.40 -11.68
N SER A 14 48.27 -13.09 -12.12
CA SER A 14 47.03 -13.23 -11.38
C SER A 14 47.32 -13.89 -10.03
N ARG A 15 47.02 -13.19 -8.95
CA ARG A 15 47.21 -13.72 -7.58
C ARG A 15 46.42 -15.05 -7.43
N PRO A 16 47.01 -16.11 -6.88
CA PRO A 16 46.32 -17.40 -6.71
C PRO A 16 45.08 -17.19 -5.85
N VAL A 17 43.89 -17.65 -6.32
CA VAL A 17 42.64 -17.56 -5.59
C VAL A 17 42.70 -18.45 -4.38
N THR A 18 42.67 -17.89 -3.17
CA THR A 18 42.64 -18.61 -1.92
C THR A 18 41.41 -19.52 -1.79
N PRO A 19 41.47 -20.62 -0.96
CA PRO A 19 40.29 -21.45 -0.71
C PRO A 19 39.09 -20.64 -0.25
N LEU A 20 39.26 -19.63 0.59
CA LEU A 20 38.24 -18.70 1.05
C LEU A 20 37.66 -17.86 -0.11
N GLY A 21 38.50 -17.36 -1.02
CA GLY A 21 38.06 -16.61 -2.19
C GLY A 21 37.22 -17.46 -3.14
N ARG A 22 37.54 -18.77 -3.28
CA ARG A 22 36.70 -19.72 -4.06
C ARG A 22 35.35 -19.98 -3.38
N GLY A 23 35.31 -20.07 -2.04
CA GLY A 23 34.06 -20.18 -1.28
C GLY A 23 33.15 -18.95 -1.50
N LEU A 24 33.71 -17.75 -1.36
CA LEU A 24 32.99 -16.48 -1.56
C LEU A 24 32.44 -16.33 -2.98
N SER A 25 33.18 -16.73 -4.00
CA SER A 25 32.74 -16.65 -5.40
C SER A 25 31.49 -17.46 -5.70
N LYS A 26 31.22 -18.53 -4.93
CA LYS A 26 30.01 -19.36 -5.02
C LYS A 26 28.90 -18.88 -4.08
N MET A 27 29.25 -18.49 -2.85
CA MET A 27 28.28 -18.10 -1.82
C MET A 27 27.56 -16.79 -2.16
N ILE A 28 28.28 -15.76 -2.60
CA ILE A 28 27.70 -14.43 -2.84
C ILE A 28 26.61 -14.45 -3.92
N PRO A 29 26.78 -15.10 -5.11
CA PRO A 29 25.69 -15.23 -6.07
C PRO A 29 24.47 -15.95 -5.52
N LEU A 30 24.64 -16.96 -4.65
CA LEU A 30 23.51 -17.66 -4.01
C LEU A 30 22.75 -16.75 -3.04
N VAL A 31 23.48 -15.96 -2.22
CA VAL A 31 22.85 -14.99 -1.32
C VAL A 31 22.13 -13.89 -2.09
N LEU A 32 22.72 -13.41 -3.18
CA LEU A 32 22.05 -12.46 -4.06
C LEU A 32 20.79 -13.07 -4.72
N GLY A 33 20.89 -14.32 -5.18
CA GLY A 33 19.75 -15.06 -5.72
C GLY A 33 18.61 -15.19 -4.71
N LEU A 34 18.93 -15.52 -3.46
CA LEU A 34 17.96 -15.55 -2.35
C LEU A 34 17.31 -14.19 -2.13
N ALA A 35 18.10 -13.11 -2.12
CA ALA A 35 17.58 -11.74 -1.96
C ALA A 35 16.63 -11.34 -3.10
N VAL A 36 16.99 -11.67 -4.35
CA VAL A 36 16.14 -11.42 -5.53
C VAL A 36 14.83 -12.21 -5.42
N LEU A 37 14.90 -13.50 -5.08
CA LEU A 37 13.70 -14.33 -4.88
C LEU A 37 12.82 -13.79 -3.75
N ALA A 38 13.40 -13.30 -2.67
CA ALA A 38 12.67 -12.67 -1.57
C ALA A 38 11.91 -11.41 -2.05
N VAL A 39 12.54 -10.55 -2.85
CA VAL A 39 11.90 -9.37 -3.45
C VAL A 39 10.78 -9.80 -4.41
N LEU A 40 11.00 -10.81 -5.25
CA LEU A 40 9.96 -11.32 -6.14
C LEU A 40 8.77 -11.89 -5.35
N ALA A 41 9.04 -12.64 -4.28
CA ALA A 41 8.00 -13.15 -3.38
C ALA A 41 7.24 -12.05 -2.62
N MET A 42 7.82 -10.85 -2.48
CA MET A 42 7.14 -9.68 -1.93
C MET A 42 6.31 -8.95 -3.01
N VAL A 43 6.84 -8.78 -4.23
CA VAL A 43 6.24 -7.89 -5.24
C VAL A 43 5.17 -8.60 -6.09
N LEU A 44 5.39 -9.86 -6.48
CA LEU A 44 4.51 -10.57 -7.41
C LEU A 44 3.15 -11.00 -6.85
N PRO A 45 2.96 -11.25 -5.53
CA PRO A 45 1.69 -11.74 -5.01
C PRO A 45 0.49 -10.86 -5.32
N GLY A 46 0.64 -9.53 -5.31
CA GLY A 46 -0.44 -8.61 -5.68
C GLY A 46 -0.91 -8.80 -7.13
N PRO A 47 -0.04 -8.65 -8.14
CA PRO A 47 -0.38 -8.94 -9.54
C PRO A 47 -0.93 -10.35 -9.78
N LEU A 48 -0.34 -11.38 -9.16
CA LEU A 48 -0.81 -12.75 -9.28
C LEU A 48 -2.23 -12.95 -8.71
N TYR A 49 -2.52 -12.30 -7.58
CA TYR A 49 -3.87 -12.29 -7.02
C TYR A 49 -4.87 -11.58 -7.94
N ARG A 50 -4.52 -10.42 -8.50
CA ARG A 50 -5.38 -9.68 -9.46
C ARG A 50 -5.70 -10.47 -10.72
N LEU A 51 -4.76 -11.29 -11.18
CA LEU A 51 -4.93 -12.19 -12.34
C LEU A 51 -5.68 -13.48 -11.99
N GLY A 52 -6.06 -13.68 -10.72
CA GLY A 52 -6.70 -14.92 -10.26
C GLY A 52 -5.77 -16.13 -10.22
N ALA A 53 -4.46 -15.94 -10.41
CA ALA A 53 -3.47 -17.04 -10.42
C ALA A 53 -3.24 -17.61 -9.01
N VAL A 54 -3.44 -16.84 -7.96
CA VAL A 54 -3.33 -17.26 -6.56
C VAL A 54 -4.45 -16.67 -5.71
N GLY A 55 -4.90 -17.40 -4.71
CA GLY A 55 -5.84 -16.89 -3.71
C GLY A 55 -5.16 -15.94 -2.70
N LEU A 56 -5.95 -15.08 -2.03
CA LEU A 56 -5.48 -14.06 -1.10
C LEU A 56 -4.59 -14.63 0.02
N GLY A 57 -5.00 -15.75 0.64
CA GLY A 57 -4.21 -16.41 1.68
C GLY A 57 -2.84 -16.90 1.19
N THR A 58 -2.76 -17.38 -0.06
CA THR A 58 -1.49 -17.77 -0.69
C THR A 58 -0.62 -16.56 -0.98
N ALA A 59 -1.20 -15.47 -1.47
CA ALA A 59 -0.49 -14.22 -1.71
C ALA A 59 0.18 -13.69 -0.42
N PHE A 60 -0.55 -13.66 0.70
CA PHE A 60 0.02 -13.24 1.98
C PHE A 60 1.07 -14.22 2.53
N ARG A 61 0.91 -15.53 2.31
CA ARG A 61 1.97 -16.50 2.67
C ARG A 61 3.25 -16.25 1.88
N LEU A 62 3.16 -15.99 0.58
CA LEU A 62 4.33 -15.67 -0.26
C LEU A 62 5.05 -14.42 0.26
N ILE A 63 4.31 -13.35 0.59
CA ILE A 63 4.90 -12.13 1.18
C ILE A 63 5.63 -12.46 2.49
N ARG A 64 5.01 -13.27 3.36
CA ARG A 64 5.60 -13.68 4.65
C ARG A 64 6.89 -14.46 4.45
N TYR A 65 6.90 -15.46 3.56
CA TYR A 65 8.11 -16.23 3.26
C TYR A 65 9.17 -15.39 2.54
N GLY A 66 8.75 -14.43 1.69
CA GLY A 66 9.63 -13.43 1.12
C GLY A 66 10.33 -12.60 2.18
N ALA A 67 9.60 -12.15 3.21
CA ALA A 67 10.17 -11.42 4.33
C ALA A 67 11.18 -12.27 5.13
N TYR A 68 10.91 -13.55 5.39
CA TYR A 68 11.86 -14.45 6.05
C TYR A 68 13.10 -14.71 5.17
N GLY A 69 12.92 -14.90 3.86
CA GLY A 69 14.02 -14.98 2.91
C GLY A 69 14.87 -13.71 2.88
N GLY A 70 14.22 -12.54 2.97
CA GLY A 70 14.90 -11.25 3.08
C GLY A 70 15.76 -11.12 4.34
N MET A 71 15.25 -11.53 5.50
CA MET A 71 16.03 -11.58 6.75
C MET A 71 17.25 -12.49 6.62
N ALA A 72 17.07 -13.69 6.06
CA ALA A 72 18.16 -14.63 5.83
C ALA A 72 19.21 -14.05 4.85
N ALA A 73 18.76 -13.38 3.78
CA ALA A 73 19.66 -12.73 2.83
C ALA A 73 20.47 -11.59 3.47
N VAL A 74 19.89 -10.81 4.37
CA VAL A 74 20.61 -9.78 5.15
C VAL A 74 21.67 -10.44 6.02
N ALA A 75 21.33 -11.46 6.82
CA ALA A 75 22.26 -12.13 7.71
C ALA A 75 23.43 -12.77 6.95
N LEU A 76 23.15 -13.50 5.87
CA LEU A 76 24.16 -14.12 5.01
C LEU A 76 24.98 -13.09 4.25
N GLY A 77 24.39 -11.97 3.82
CA GLY A 77 25.07 -10.86 3.18
C GLY A 77 26.07 -10.18 4.11
N VAL A 78 25.70 -9.95 5.38
CA VAL A 78 26.61 -9.42 6.40
C VAL A 78 27.76 -10.39 6.64
N LEU A 79 27.48 -11.70 6.78
CA LEU A 79 28.53 -12.71 6.90
C LEU A 79 29.47 -12.68 5.68
N ALA A 80 28.91 -12.57 4.45
CA ALA A 80 29.69 -12.46 3.23
C ALA A 80 30.62 -11.24 3.24
N LEU A 81 30.16 -10.08 3.73
CA LEU A 81 30.97 -8.87 3.85
C LEU A 81 32.13 -9.06 4.84
N LEU A 82 31.88 -9.67 6.00
CA LEU A 82 32.93 -9.97 6.98
C LEU A 82 33.99 -10.89 6.39
N LEU A 83 33.56 -11.95 5.67
CA LEU A 83 34.48 -12.85 5.00
C LEU A 83 35.25 -12.16 3.85
N CYS A 84 34.61 -11.23 3.11
CA CYS A 84 35.28 -10.40 2.11
C CYS A 84 36.38 -9.54 2.72
N ALA A 85 36.15 -8.96 3.91
CA ALA A 85 37.14 -8.17 4.63
C ALA A 85 38.35 -9.03 5.03
N VAL A 86 38.11 -10.22 5.60
CA VAL A 86 39.19 -11.17 5.98
C VAL A 86 39.98 -11.63 4.74
N ALA A 87 39.28 -11.93 3.64
CA ALA A 87 39.91 -12.37 2.39
C ALA A 87 40.58 -11.24 1.60
N LYS A 88 40.46 -9.98 2.04
CA LYS A 88 40.88 -8.79 1.28
C LYS A 88 40.35 -8.85 -0.17
N ALA A 89 39.04 -9.15 -0.29
CA ALA A 89 38.40 -9.36 -1.56
C ALA A 89 38.35 -8.07 -2.42
N SER A 90 38.23 -8.25 -3.74
CA SER A 90 38.07 -7.13 -4.66
C SER A 90 36.70 -6.44 -4.49
N VAL A 91 36.51 -5.29 -5.15
CA VAL A 91 35.28 -4.47 -5.06
C VAL A 91 34.03 -5.24 -5.49
N ARG A 92 34.11 -6.09 -6.51
CA ARG A 92 32.94 -6.78 -7.07
C ARG A 92 32.18 -7.69 -6.08
N PRO A 93 32.81 -8.65 -5.34
CA PRO A 93 32.12 -9.44 -4.34
C PRO A 93 31.55 -8.61 -3.19
N VAL A 94 32.24 -7.55 -2.77
CA VAL A 94 31.76 -6.61 -1.74
C VAL A 94 30.50 -5.92 -2.22
N ALA A 95 30.47 -5.38 -3.45
CA ALA A 95 29.32 -4.72 -4.03
C ALA A 95 28.10 -5.65 -4.16
N LEU A 96 28.32 -6.92 -4.58
CA LEU A 96 27.23 -7.90 -4.69
C LEU A 96 26.68 -8.31 -3.31
N ALA A 97 27.52 -8.42 -2.30
CA ALA A 97 27.08 -8.69 -0.93
C ALA A 97 26.26 -7.51 -0.35
N LEU A 98 26.70 -6.28 -0.60
CA LEU A 98 25.93 -5.07 -0.23
C LEU A 98 24.58 -5.02 -0.95
N LEU A 99 24.55 -5.31 -2.24
CA LEU A 99 23.30 -5.37 -2.99
C LEU A 99 22.34 -6.42 -2.41
N ALA A 100 22.82 -7.60 -2.06
CA ALA A 100 22.03 -8.64 -1.43
C ALA A 100 21.43 -8.18 -0.09
N ILE A 101 22.22 -7.46 0.74
CA ILE A 101 21.75 -6.87 2.00
C ILE A 101 20.64 -5.86 1.73
N VAL A 102 20.82 -4.94 0.79
CA VAL A 102 19.82 -3.91 0.47
C VAL A 102 18.53 -4.54 -0.01
N LEU A 103 18.60 -5.48 -0.96
CA LEU A 103 17.40 -6.18 -1.47
C LEU A 103 16.72 -6.99 -0.36
N GLY A 104 17.48 -7.70 0.46
CA GLY A 104 16.95 -8.44 1.60
C GLY A 104 16.28 -7.53 2.64
N ALA A 105 16.89 -6.39 2.94
CA ALA A 105 16.33 -5.39 3.85
C ALA A 105 15.01 -4.80 3.32
N VAL A 106 14.90 -4.56 2.01
CA VAL A 106 13.65 -4.12 1.38
C VAL A 106 12.58 -5.21 1.46
N ALA A 107 12.93 -6.47 1.11
CA ALA A 107 11.99 -7.59 1.13
C ALA A 107 11.45 -7.90 2.53
N TRP A 108 12.22 -7.66 3.58
CA TRP A 108 11.80 -7.79 4.97
C TRP A 108 11.14 -6.52 5.51
N GLY A 109 11.80 -5.36 5.32
CA GLY A 109 11.42 -4.10 5.96
C GLY A 109 10.06 -3.57 5.50
N VAL A 110 9.74 -3.67 4.21
CA VAL A 110 8.46 -3.21 3.68
C VAL A 110 7.28 -3.97 4.30
N PRO A 111 7.23 -5.32 4.29
CA PRO A 111 6.15 -6.06 4.97
C PRO A 111 6.12 -5.81 6.49
N TYR A 112 7.27 -5.66 7.14
CA TYR A 112 7.36 -5.36 8.56
C TYR A 112 6.71 -4.00 8.91
N LEU A 113 7.00 -2.95 8.14
CA LEU A 113 6.40 -1.63 8.34
C LEU A 113 4.88 -1.65 8.10
N TRP A 114 4.41 -2.42 7.12
CA TRP A 114 2.98 -2.62 6.88
C TRP A 114 2.30 -3.37 8.04
N LEU A 115 2.94 -4.40 8.58
CA LEU A 115 2.44 -5.11 9.76
C LEU A 115 2.33 -4.17 10.96
N LYS A 116 3.37 -3.38 11.24
CA LYS A 116 3.34 -2.38 12.32
C LYS A 116 2.24 -1.35 12.14
N LYS A 117 2.01 -0.91 10.90
CA LYS A 117 0.88 -0.04 10.60
C LYS A 117 -0.46 -0.72 10.84
N ALA A 118 -0.62 -1.97 10.45
CA ALA A 118 -1.85 -2.73 10.69
C ALA A 118 -2.13 -2.91 12.20
N GLU A 119 -1.08 -3.14 13.00
CA GLU A 119 -1.18 -3.24 14.47
C GLU A 119 -1.51 -1.90 15.16
N SER A 120 -1.22 -0.76 14.51
CA SER A 120 -1.44 0.59 15.07
C SER A 120 -2.84 1.14 14.86
N VAL A 121 -3.69 0.45 14.12
CA VAL A 121 -5.07 0.89 13.80
C VAL A 121 -6.07 -0.21 14.15
N PRO A 122 -7.34 0.14 14.44
CA PRO A 122 -8.35 -0.88 14.72
C PRO A 122 -8.62 -1.76 13.48
N ALA A 123 -8.97 -3.02 13.73
CA ALA A 123 -9.40 -3.94 12.67
C ALA A 123 -10.85 -3.64 12.26
N ILE A 124 -11.03 -2.54 11.54
CA ILE A 124 -12.29 -2.12 10.93
C ILE A 124 -12.05 -1.75 9.47
N HIS A 125 -13.07 -1.89 8.64
CA HIS A 125 -12.99 -1.67 7.19
C HIS A 125 -14.12 -0.79 6.65
N ASP A 126 -14.98 -0.31 7.54
CA ASP A 126 -16.15 0.51 7.24
C ASP A 126 -16.12 1.78 8.08
N ILE A 127 -15.86 2.90 7.46
CA ILE A 127 -15.67 4.20 8.09
C ILE A 127 -16.71 5.17 7.54
N THR A 128 -17.39 5.88 8.43
CA THR A 128 -18.44 6.84 8.07
C THR A 128 -18.39 8.10 8.93
N THR A 129 -18.77 9.24 8.37
CA THR A 129 -18.92 10.49 9.14
C THR A 129 -20.14 10.48 10.05
N ASP A 130 -21.18 9.71 9.71
CA ASP A 130 -22.37 9.52 10.54
C ASP A 130 -22.48 8.06 10.98
N THR A 131 -22.05 7.75 12.21
CA THR A 131 -22.11 6.41 12.78
C THR A 131 -23.48 6.03 13.33
N ARG A 132 -24.41 6.98 13.45
CA ARG A 132 -25.79 6.74 13.92
C ARG A 132 -26.73 6.41 12.77
N ASN A 133 -26.56 7.10 11.66
CA ASN A 133 -27.34 6.90 10.42
C ASN A 133 -26.38 6.91 9.22
N PRO A 134 -25.56 5.86 9.04
CA PRO A 134 -24.59 5.80 7.94
C PRO A 134 -25.28 5.88 6.57
N PRO A 135 -24.69 6.61 5.60
CA PRO A 135 -25.17 6.56 4.23
C PRO A 135 -25.26 5.12 3.72
N GLN A 136 -26.36 4.78 3.06
CA GLN A 136 -26.61 3.44 2.52
C GLN A 136 -26.21 3.39 1.05
N PHE A 137 -25.64 2.25 0.63
CA PHE A 137 -25.35 1.97 -0.76
C PHE A 137 -26.62 1.65 -1.54
N LEU A 138 -26.73 2.17 -2.76
CA LEU A 138 -27.85 1.95 -3.66
C LEU A 138 -27.74 0.57 -4.35
N PRO A 139 -28.83 0.08 -4.95
CA PRO A 139 -28.86 -1.23 -5.61
C PRO A 139 -27.78 -1.44 -6.67
N ASP A 140 -27.40 -0.39 -7.40
CA ASP A 140 -26.37 -0.47 -8.46
C ASP A 140 -25.00 -0.87 -7.90
N VAL A 141 -24.57 -0.24 -6.78
CA VAL A 141 -23.32 -0.62 -6.11
C VAL A 141 -23.43 -2.01 -5.48
N MET A 142 -24.61 -2.37 -4.96
CA MET A 142 -24.85 -3.72 -4.45
C MET A 142 -24.68 -4.78 -5.54
N ALA A 143 -25.15 -4.52 -6.76
CA ALA A 143 -24.96 -5.39 -7.91
C ALA A 143 -23.47 -5.51 -8.29
N LEU A 144 -22.73 -4.38 -8.32
CA LEU A 144 -21.27 -4.38 -8.57
C LEU A 144 -20.50 -5.18 -7.51
N ARG A 145 -20.89 -5.08 -6.23
CA ARG A 145 -20.28 -5.84 -5.13
C ARG A 145 -20.52 -7.34 -5.30
N THR A 146 -21.74 -7.73 -5.65
CA THR A 146 -22.11 -9.12 -5.91
C THR A 146 -21.30 -9.69 -7.09
N ALA A 147 -21.22 -8.97 -8.20
CA ALA A 147 -20.43 -9.36 -9.37
C ALA A 147 -18.92 -9.49 -9.05
N ALA A 148 -18.41 -8.68 -8.13
CA ALA A 148 -17.02 -8.70 -7.68
C ALA A 148 -16.76 -9.70 -6.53
N HIS A 149 -17.74 -10.53 -6.14
CA HIS A 149 -17.64 -11.47 -5.02
C HIS A 149 -17.16 -10.80 -3.72
N ALA A 150 -17.70 -9.61 -3.40
CA ALA A 150 -17.40 -8.91 -2.16
C ALA A 150 -17.78 -9.79 -0.94
N VAL A 151 -16.85 -9.91 0.01
CA VAL A 151 -17.03 -10.75 1.20
C VAL A 151 -17.66 -9.96 2.35
N ASN A 152 -17.30 -8.65 2.46
CA ASN A 152 -17.79 -7.80 3.53
C ASN A 152 -19.24 -7.38 3.26
N SER A 153 -20.04 -7.35 4.32
CA SER A 153 -21.44 -6.90 4.28
C SER A 153 -21.51 -5.38 4.26
N THR A 154 -22.45 -4.82 3.49
CA THR A 154 -22.76 -3.37 3.53
C THR A 154 -23.61 -2.95 4.73
N VAL A 155 -24.02 -3.89 5.56
CA VAL A 155 -24.66 -3.58 6.86
C VAL A 155 -23.58 -3.03 7.80
N TYR A 156 -23.76 -1.78 8.24
CA TYR A 156 -22.81 -1.16 9.16
C TYR A 156 -22.71 -1.95 10.47
N GLY A 157 -21.48 -2.11 10.97
CA GLY A 157 -21.20 -2.96 12.15
C GLY A 157 -21.69 -2.40 13.51
N GLY A 158 -22.49 -1.34 13.47
CA GLY A 158 -23.23 -0.80 14.62
C GLY A 158 -22.34 -0.19 15.71
N PRO A 159 -22.81 -0.20 16.97
CA PRO A 159 -22.15 0.51 18.08
C PRO A 159 -20.71 0.07 18.35
N LYS A 160 -20.37 -1.20 18.09
CA LYS A 160 -19.01 -1.72 18.28
C LYS A 160 -18.02 -1.08 17.31
N VAL A 161 -18.36 -1.02 16.01
CA VAL A 161 -17.54 -0.39 14.99
C VAL A 161 -17.47 1.12 15.22
N ALA A 162 -18.61 1.74 15.57
CA ALA A 162 -18.67 3.16 15.91
C ALA A 162 -17.71 3.52 17.06
N ALA A 163 -17.68 2.75 18.13
CA ALA A 163 -16.78 2.99 19.27
C ALA A 163 -15.30 2.91 18.88
N LEU A 164 -14.92 1.87 18.12
CA LEU A 164 -13.55 1.72 17.59
C LEU A 164 -13.16 2.88 16.66
N GLN A 165 -14.08 3.27 15.79
CA GLN A 165 -13.86 4.41 14.88
C GLN A 165 -13.69 5.71 15.65
N HIS A 166 -14.56 6.03 16.61
CA HIS A 166 -14.47 7.28 17.39
C HIS A 166 -13.18 7.36 18.21
N GLN A 167 -12.71 6.23 18.74
CA GLN A 167 -11.45 6.17 19.46
C GLN A 167 -10.25 6.43 18.55
N ALA A 168 -10.23 5.82 17.35
CA ALA A 168 -9.08 5.88 16.44
C ALA A 168 -9.10 7.08 15.49
N TYR A 169 -10.30 7.58 15.14
CA TYR A 169 -10.53 8.61 14.12
C TYR A 169 -11.56 9.63 14.59
N PRO A 170 -11.33 10.36 15.73
CA PRO A 170 -12.30 11.30 16.30
C PRO A 170 -12.61 12.50 15.39
N ASP A 171 -11.75 12.77 14.43
CA ASP A 171 -11.88 13.83 13.42
C ASP A 171 -12.84 13.48 12.26
N ILE A 172 -13.23 12.21 12.11
CA ILE A 172 -14.18 11.77 11.08
C ILE A 172 -15.60 12.06 11.58
N GLN A 173 -16.13 13.22 11.18
CA GLN A 173 -17.42 13.77 11.62
C GLN A 173 -18.20 14.29 10.41
N PRO A 174 -19.55 14.43 10.50
CA PRO A 174 -20.36 15.09 9.47
C PRO A 174 -19.80 16.46 9.05
N MET A 175 -19.92 16.80 7.78
CA MET A 175 -19.44 18.05 7.23
C MET A 175 -20.62 19.00 7.03
N MET A 176 -20.50 20.22 7.56
CA MET A 176 -21.52 21.27 7.45
C MET A 176 -21.02 22.40 6.56
N PHE A 177 -21.84 22.83 5.62
CA PHE A 177 -21.54 23.88 4.65
C PHE A 177 -22.65 24.91 4.63
N GLN A 178 -22.30 26.19 4.43
CA GLN A 178 -23.28 27.26 4.24
C GLN A 178 -23.80 27.35 2.79
N GLN A 179 -23.08 26.74 1.86
CA GLN A 179 -23.43 26.70 0.44
C GLN A 179 -24.69 25.83 0.21
N PRO A 180 -25.51 26.16 -0.81
CA PRO A 180 -26.69 25.37 -1.19
C PRO A 180 -26.33 23.92 -1.57
N PRO A 181 -27.22 22.93 -1.36
CA PRO A 181 -26.99 21.52 -1.69
C PRO A 181 -26.52 21.28 -3.12
N ALA A 182 -27.04 21.97 -4.10
CA ALA A 182 -26.61 21.85 -5.49
C ALA A 182 -25.15 22.24 -5.71
N THR A 183 -24.68 23.29 -5.03
CA THR A 183 -23.28 23.73 -5.09
C THR A 183 -22.36 22.71 -4.42
N VAL A 184 -22.72 22.21 -3.23
CA VAL A 184 -21.96 21.17 -2.51
C VAL A 184 -21.93 19.87 -3.32
N PHE A 185 -23.06 19.49 -3.93
CA PHE A 185 -23.13 18.29 -4.79
C PHE A 185 -22.19 18.39 -5.99
N ALA A 186 -22.22 19.52 -6.71
CA ALA A 186 -21.33 19.73 -7.85
C ALA A 186 -19.84 19.72 -7.44
N ALA A 187 -19.49 20.33 -6.30
CA ALA A 187 -18.15 20.32 -5.76
C ALA A 187 -17.72 18.91 -5.32
N ALA A 188 -18.61 18.15 -4.65
CA ALA A 188 -18.36 16.77 -4.24
C ALA A 188 -18.14 15.83 -5.44
N LEU A 189 -19.01 15.91 -6.47
CA LEU A 189 -18.87 15.14 -7.70
C LEU A 189 -17.55 15.46 -8.43
N ASN A 190 -17.19 16.74 -8.49
CA ASN A 190 -15.91 17.16 -9.05
C ASN A 190 -14.73 16.66 -8.21
N THR A 191 -14.88 16.60 -6.88
CA THR A 191 -13.87 16.03 -5.98
C THR A 191 -13.66 14.54 -6.23
N VAL A 192 -14.72 13.75 -6.35
CA VAL A 192 -14.69 12.32 -6.72
C VAL A 192 -13.84 12.11 -7.99
N LYS A 193 -14.12 12.89 -9.05
CA LYS A 193 -13.39 12.82 -10.33
C LYS A 193 -11.90 13.16 -10.16
N HIS A 194 -11.58 14.21 -9.40
CA HIS A 194 -10.19 14.62 -9.16
C HIS A 194 -9.39 13.64 -8.29
N MET A 195 -10.07 12.90 -7.42
CA MET A 195 -9.44 11.83 -6.63
C MET A 195 -9.15 10.56 -7.46
N GLY A 196 -9.56 10.54 -8.73
CA GLY A 196 -9.38 9.38 -9.62
C GLY A 196 -10.23 8.18 -9.22
N TRP A 197 -11.35 8.41 -8.51
CA TRP A 197 -12.30 7.34 -8.20
C TRP A 197 -13.17 7.05 -9.41
N THR A 198 -13.56 5.80 -9.58
CA THR A 198 -14.58 5.42 -10.55
C THR A 198 -15.93 5.91 -10.04
N LEU A 199 -16.61 6.76 -10.81
CA LEU A 199 -17.96 7.18 -10.51
C LEU A 199 -18.92 6.04 -10.89
N ASP A 200 -19.63 5.51 -9.91
CA ASP A 200 -20.58 4.41 -10.11
C ASP A 200 -22.01 4.98 -10.36
N SER A 201 -22.44 5.95 -9.54
CA SER A 201 -23.71 6.66 -9.74
C SER A 201 -23.68 8.09 -9.20
N ALA A 202 -24.57 8.96 -9.69
CA ALA A 202 -24.80 10.31 -9.17
C ALA A 202 -26.24 10.73 -9.35
N HIS A 203 -26.93 11.02 -8.24
CA HIS A 203 -28.36 11.34 -8.18
C HIS A 203 -28.57 12.73 -7.55
N PRO A 204 -28.55 13.82 -8.34
CA PRO A 204 -28.65 15.19 -7.79
C PRO A 204 -29.96 15.44 -7.02
N HIS A 205 -31.07 14.80 -7.42
CA HIS A 205 -32.37 14.99 -6.77
C HIS A 205 -32.42 14.35 -5.36
N THR A 206 -31.69 13.27 -5.12
CA THR A 206 -31.65 12.59 -3.83
C THR A 206 -30.37 12.96 -3.04
N GLY A 207 -29.44 13.72 -3.65
CA GLY A 207 -28.19 14.11 -3.02
C GLY A 207 -27.19 12.97 -2.83
N ILE A 208 -27.30 11.86 -3.58
CA ILE A 208 -26.42 10.69 -3.44
C ILE A 208 -25.40 10.65 -4.57
N ILE A 209 -24.14 10.41 -4.20
CA ILE A 209 -23.04 10.10 -5.13
C ILE A 209 -22.40 8.80 -4.66
N GLU A 210 -22.22 7.84 -5.57
CA GLU A 210 -21.52 6.61 -5.30
C GLU A 210 -20.29 6.49 -6.20
N ALA A 211 -19.22 6.00 -5.64
CA ALA A 211 -17.94 5.81 -6.33
C ALA A 211 -17.16 4.65 -5.73
N SER A 212 -16.22 4.12 -6.49
CA SER A 212 -15.31 3.09 -6.03
C SER A 212 -13.85 3.47 -6.23
N SER A 213 -12.98 2.95 -5.36
CA SER A 213 -11.54 3.20 -5.40
C SER A 213 -10.78 1.90 -5.29
N THR A 214 -10.04 1.56 -6.35
CA THR A 214 -9.30 0.29 -6.45
C THR A 214 -7.79 0.51 -6.25
N THR A 215 -7.17 -0.35 -5.43
CA THR A 215 -5.74 -0.30 -5.17
C THR A 215 -4.93 -0.82 -6.35
N LEU A 216 -3.80 -0.18 -6.62
CA LEU A 216 -2.97 -0.55 -7.77
C LEU A 216 -2.37 -1.96 -7.63
N TRP A 217 -1.89 -2.33 -6.45
CA TRP A 217 -1.09 -3.55 -6.28
C TRP A 217 -1.96 -4.81 -6.19
N PHE A 218 -2.85 -4.90 -5.18
CA PHE A 218 -3.74 -6.07 -5.00
C PHE A 218 -5.06 -5.96 -5.77
N GLY A 219 -5.46 -4.78 -6.24
CA GLY A 219 -6.78 -4.58 -6.84
C GLY A 219 -7.91 -4.60 -5.81
N PHE A 220 -7.62 -4.38 -4.52
CA PHE A 220 -8.68 -4.23 -3.52
C PHE A 220 -9.51 -3.01 -3.81
N THR A 221 -10.82 -3.17 -3.82
CA THR A 221 -11.78 -2.12 -4.08
C THR A 221 -12.52 -1.75 -2.80
N ASP A 222 -12.60 -0.45 -2.57
CA ASP A 222 -13.40 0.14 -1.51
C ASP A 222 -14.52 0.95 -2.17
N ASP A 223 -15.76 0.77 -1.72
CA ASP A 223 -16.91 1.53 -2.17
C ASP A 223 -17.10 2.77 -1.30
N VAL A 224 -17.55 3.83 -1.91
CA VAL A 224 -17.79 5.12 -1.27
C VAL A 224 -19.19 5.58 -1.60
N VAL A 225 -19.95 5.97 -0.59
CA VAL A 225 -21.23 6.66 -0.75
C VAL A 225 -21.19 8.01 -0.05
N ILE A 226 -21.64 9.05 -0.73
CA ILE A 226 -21.74 10.41 -0.24
C ILE A 226 -23.21 10.78 -0.23
N ARG A 227 -23.70 11.28 0.89
CA ARG A 227 -25.06 11.77 1.07
C ARG A 227 -25.01 13.27 1.36
N ILE A 228 -25.79 14.05 0.61
CA ILE A 228 -25.86 15.51 0.70
C ILE A 228 -27.31 15.90 0.97
N GLU A 229 -27.55 16.54 2.10
CA GLU A 229 -28.89 16.88 2.58
C GLU A 229 -29.00 18.37 2.89
N ALA A 230 -30.11 18.99 2.48
CA ALA A 230 -30.44 20.35 2.88
C ALA A 230 -30.66 20.41 4.40
N GLN A 231 -30.15 21.46 5.03
CA GLN A 231 -30.39 21.79 6.44
C GLN A 231 -30.93 23.21 6.51
N PRO A 232 -31.61 23.61 7.62
CA PRO A 232 -32.11 24.97 7.77
C PRO A 232 -31.05 26.04 7.52
N ASP A 233 -29.82 25.80 7.95
CA ASP A 233 -28.72 26.75 7.86
C ASP A 233 -27.64 26.37 6.84
N GLY A 234 -28.02 25.58 5.80
CA GLY A 234 -27.07 25.22 4.75
C GLY A 234 -27.19 23.77 4.26
N THR A 235 -26.07 23.05 4.23
CA THR A 235 -25.97 21.69 3.69
C THR A 235 -25.15 20.80 4.60
N ARG A 236 -25.67 19.62 4.89
CA ARG A 236 -24.94 18.54 5.53
C ARG A 236 -24.43 17.55 4.46
N LEU A 237 -23.16 17.16 4.57
CA LEU A 237 -22.58 16.09 3.79
C LEU A 237 -22.05 15.01 4.72
N ASP A 238 -22.51 13.78 4.48
CA ASP A 238 -21.97 12.57 5.07
C ASP A 238 -21.29 11.72 3.99
N ILE A 239 -20.21 11.07 4.38
CA ILE A 239 -19.47 10.14 3.51
C ILE A 239 -19.17 8.87 4.27
N ARG A 240 -19.37 7.72 3.60
CA ARG A 240 -19.01 6.40 4.09
C ARG A 240 -18.11 5.73 3.07
N SER A 241 -17.08 5.05 3.55
CA SER A 241 -16.15 4.28 2.72
C SER A 241 -15.94 2.91 3.33
N GLU A 242 -16.22 1.85 2.56
CA GLU A 242 -16.22 0.46 3.00
C GLU A 242 -15.43 -0.42 2.04
N SER A 243 -14.58 -1.29 2.58
CA SER A 243 -13.78 -2.23 1.78
C SER A 243 -14.59 -3.48 1.43
N ARG A 244 -14.54 -3.92 0.17
CA ARG A 244 -15.22 -5.16 -0.28
C ARG A 244 -14.65 -6.41 0.36
N ILE A 245 -13.37 -6.38 0.77
CA ILE A 245 -12.62 -7.53 1.27
C ILE A 245 -11.70 -7.09 2.41
N GLY A 246 -11.54 -7.93 3.43
CA GLY A 246 -10.61 -7.77 4.53
C GLY A 246 -11.24 -7.28 5.81
N GLU A 247 -10.71 -7.72 6.96
CA GLU A 247 -11.18 -7.33 8.29
C GLU A 247 -10.72 -5.92 8.69
N SER A 248 -9.57 -5.48 8.16
CA SER A 248 -8.98 -4.16 8.39
C SER A 248 -8.57 -3.52 7.07
N ASP A 249 -8.86 -2.23 6.94
CA ASP A 249 -8.42 -1.39 5.83
C ASP A 249 -7.05 -0.73 6.06
N VAL A 250 -6.43 -1.00 7.19
CA VAL A 250 -5.16 -0.38 7.65
C VAL A 250 -5.24 1.16 7.67
N GLY A 251 -6.42 1.71 8.00
CA GLY A 251 -6.70 3.15 8.08
C GLY A 251 -6.89 3.86 6.73
N ARG A 252 -7.08 3.11 5.65
CA ARG A 252 -7.22 3.68 4.28
C ARG A 252 -8.52 4.43 4.10
N ASN A 253 -9.65 3.89 4.59
CA ASN A 253 -10.95 4.53 4.46
C ASN A 253 -10.99 5.86 5.23
N ALA A 254 -10.45 5.90 6.45
CA ALA A 254 -10.32 7.15 7.21
C ALA A 254 -9.47 8.19 6.46
N ASN A 255 -8.31 7.79 5.93
CA ASN A 255 -7.46 8.68 5.15
C ASN A 255 -8.11 9.13 3.83
N ARG A 256 -8.93 8.29 3.22
CA ARG A 256 -9.73 8.63 2.03
C ARG A 256 -10.73 9.75 2.33
N ILE A 257 -11.47 9.60 3.42
CA ILE A 257 -12.44 10.60 3.87
C ILE A 257 -11.74 11.93 4.20
N ARG A 258 -10.61 11.91 4.90
CA ARG A 258 -9.82 13.12 5.18
C ARG A 258 -9.35 13.84 3.90
N ARG A 259 -8.83 13.08 2.94
CA ARG A 259 -8.39 13.64 1.65
C ARG A 259 -9.56 14.21 0.85
N PHE A 260 -10.69 13.52 0.84
CA PHE A 260 -11.92 14.00 0.21
C PHE A 260 -12.35 15.32 0.82
N ARG A 261 -12.47 15.40 2.15
CA ARG A 261 -12.80 16.63 2.87
C ARG A 261 -11.86 17.77 2.52
N ALA A 262 -10.55 17.55 2.64
CA ALA A 262 -9.55 18.59 2.37
C ALA A 262 -9.61 19.11 0.91
N MET A 263 -9.98 18.26 -0.05
CA MET A 263 -10.13 18.66 -1.44
C MET A 263 -11.46 19.37 -1.68
N LEU A 264 -12.54 18.92 -1.06
CA LEU A 264 -13.85 19.55 -1.12
C LEU A 264 -13.81 20.97 -0.51
N ASP A 265 -13.21 21.13 0.67
CA ASP A 265 -13.06 22.44 1.34
C ASP A 265 -12.33 23.42 0.42
N ARG A 266 -11.22 23.01 -0.21
CA ARG A 266 -10.51 23.85 -1.20
C ARG A 266 -11.38 24.27 -2.38
N LYS A 267 -12.19 23.33 -2.91
CA LYS A 267 -13.09 23.63 -4.04
C LYS A 267 -14.21 24.60 -3.67
N LEU A 268 -14.61 24.59 -2.41
CA LEU A 268 -15.63 25.51 -1.87
C LEU A 268 -15.02 26.82 -1.33
N GLY A 269 -13.69 27.02 -1.47
CA GLY A 269 -12.99 28.21 -0.96
C GLY A 269 -12.89 28.26 0.56
N LEU A 270 -12.98 27.13 1.25
CA LEU A 270 -12.97 27.03 2.70
C LEU A 270 -11.56 26.71 3.25
N PRO A 271 -11.26 27.07 4.50
CA PRO A 271 -10.03 26.65 5.16
C PRO A 271 -9.94 25.13 5.25
N VAL A 272 -8.79 24.59 4.87
CA VAL A 272 -8.55 23.15 4.96
C VAL A 272 -8.15 22.79 6.39
N PRO A 273 -8.84 21.85 7.06
CA PRO A 273 -8.45 21.39 8.39
C PRO A 273 -7.01 20.84 8.36
N LYS A 274 -6.22 21.15 9.39
CA LYS A 274 -4.91 20.51 9.56
C LYS A 274 -5.11 19.01 9.76
N ALA A 275 -4.31 18.21 9.08
CA ALA A 275 -4.29 16.77 9.33
C ALA A 275 -3.84 16.51 10.78
N PRO A 276 -4.47 15.54 11.48
CA PRO A 276 -4.08 15.14 12.83
C PRO A 276 -2.67 14.56 12.87
#